data_dec69cb39adcec2dc610166b5d656ce3
#
_entry.id   dec69cb39adcec2dc610166b5d656ce3
#
_cell.length_a   1.000
_cell.length_b   1.000
_cell.length_c   1.000
_cell.angle_alpha   90.00
_cell.angle_beta   90.00
_cell.angle_gamma   90.00
#
_symmetry.space_group_name_H-M   'P 1'
#
loop_
_entity.id
_entity.type
_entity.pdbx_description
1 polymer ?
#
loop_
_entity_poly.entity_id
_entity_poly.type
_entity_poly.pdbx_seq_one_letter_code
_entity_poly.pdbx_strand_id
1 'polypeptide(L)'
;MERYIYILCFVFSISYAQSEFKNVQVLDITSKSEMRKYMKSISKDLGVKCSYCHDMDDKSLDTPVKEITREMIKLTRYLNELLNSNKKDTINHKTHISCWTCHYGNTQPASIRPEE
;
A
#
# COMPACT_ATOMS: atom_id res chain seq x y z
N MET A 1 -39.36 -46.14 18.50
CA MET A 1 -39.10 -44.73 18.91
C MET A 1 -37.86 -44.27 18.18
N GLU A 2 -38.07 -43.64 17.05
CA GLU A 2 -36.94 -43.12 16.24
C GLU A 2 -36.62 -41.70 16.68
N ARG A 3 -35.40 -41.53 17.21
CA ARG A 3 -34.86 -40.22 17.62
C ARG A 3 -34.23 -39.60 16.38
N TYR A 4 -34.91 -38.65 15.75
CA TYR A 4 -34.35 -37.82 14.69
C TYR A 4 -33.33 -36.85 15.30
N ILE A 5 -32.05 -37.13 15.05
CA ILE A 5 -30.97 -36.22 15.36
C ILE A 5 -30.94 -35.16 14.25
N TYR A 6 -31.46 -33.98 14.51
CA TYR A 6 -31.30 -32.82 13.64
C TYR A 6 -29.86 -32.31 13.77
N ILE A 7 -29.02 -32.74 12.84
CA ILE A 7 -27.69 -32.12 12.66
C ILE A 7 -27.93 -30.73 12.07
N LEU A 8 -27.86 -29.72 12.95
CA LEU A 8 -27.91 -28.33 12.57
C LEU A 8 -26.55 -28.00 11.93
N CYS A 9 -26.45 -28.13 10.61
CA CYS A 9 -25.32 -27.60 9.84
C CYS A 9 -25.34 -26.07 9.90
N PHE A 10 -24.65 -25.54 10.89
CA PHE A 10 -24.37 -24.11 10.95
C PHE A 10 -23.36 -23.81 9.87
N VAL A 11 -23.87 -23.48 8.68
CA VAL A 11 -23.03 -22.98 7.59
C VAL A 11 -22.56 -21.59 8.00
N PHE A 12 -21.35 -21.56 8.53
CA PHE A 12 -20.66 -20.30 8.82
C PHE A 12 -20.34 -19.67 7.46
N SER A 13 -21.23 -18.79 7.00
CA SER A 13 -20.98 -17.97 5.81
C SER A 13 -19.89 -16.98 6.17
N ILE A 14 -18.64 -17.34 5.88
CA ILE A 14 -17.53 -16.40 5.94
C ILE A 14 -17.76 -15.42 4.79
N SER A 15 -18.35 -14.28 5.11
CA SER A 15 -18.44 -13.16 4.19
C SER A 15 -17.03 -12.61 4.01
N TYR A 16 -16.34 -13.09 2.99
CA TYR A 16 -15.15 -12.40 2.52
C TYR A 16 -15.59 -11.02 2.03
N ALA A 17 -15.19 -9.98 2.76
CA ALA A 17 -15.36 -8.62 2.31
C ALA A 17 -14.55 -8.47 1.01
N GLN A 18 -15.22 -8.60 -0.12
CA GLN A 18 -14.61 -8.39 -1.43
C GLN A 18 -14.19 -6.93 -1.50
N SER A 19 -12.89 -6.70 -1.72
CA SER A 19 -12.38 -5.36 -1.95
C SER A 19 -13.11 -4.75 -3.14
N GLU A 20 -13.64 -3.55 -2.96
CA GLU A 20 -14.37 -2.81 -4.00
C GLU A 20 -13.46 -2.38 -5.17
N PHE A 21 -12.16 -2.61 -5.03
CA PHE A 21 -11.15 -2.23 -6.00
C PHE A 21 -10.76 -3.39 -6.90
N LYS A 22 -10.62 -3.09 -8.18
CA LYS A 22 -10.04 -4.00 -9.17
C LYS A 22 -8.53 -3.83 -9.18
N ASN A 23 -7.80 -4.96 -9.29
CA ASN A 23 -6.36 -5.00 -9.51
C ASN A 23 -5.49 -4.32 -8.42
N VAL A 24 -5.91 -4.39 -7.15
CA VAL A 24 -5.07 -4.02 -6.01
C VAL A 24 -4.21 -5.22 -5.61
N GLN A 25 -2.88 -5.07 -5.68
CA GLN A 25 -1.95 -6.19 -5.51
C GLN A 25 -1.07 -6.06 -4.25
N VAL A 26 -0.71 -4.83 -3.87
CA VAL A 26 0.30 -4.59 -2.82
C VAL A 26 -0.23 -3.80 -1.64
N LEU A 27 -1.50 -3.44 -1.65
CA LEU A 27 -2.13 -2.64 -0.59
C LEU A 27 -3.25 -3.42 0.07
N ASP A 28 -3.30 -3.36 1.40
CA ASP A 28 -4.35 -3.98 2.22
C ASP A 28 -5.47 -2.98 2.56
N ILE A 29 -5.66 -1.99 1.69
CA ILE A 29 -6.65 -0.91 1.85
C ILE A 29 -7.94 -1.34 1.17
N THR A 30 -9.03 -1.39 1.93
CA THR A 30 -10.36 -1.76 1.45
C THR A 30 -11.30 -0.56 1.33
N SER A 31 -11.04 0.51 2.08
CA SER A 31 -11.84 1.73 2.11
C SER A 31 -11.48 2.70 0.99
N LYS A 32 -12.47 3.21 0.25
CA LYS A 32 -12.27 4.25 -0.78
C LYS A 32 -11.63 5.52 -0.24
N SER A 33 -12.00 5.93 0.96
CA SER A 33 -11.46 7.14 1.58
C SER A 33 -9.98 6.99 1.93
N GLU A 34 -9.59 5.84 2.48
CA GLU A 34 -8.20 5.52 2.79
C GLU A 34 -7.35 5.38 1.53
N MET A 35 -7.85 4.67 0.52
CA MET A 35 -7.18 4.55 -0.77
C MET A 35 -6.92 5.92 -1.39
N ARG A 36 -7.92 6.81 -1.39
CA ARG A 36 -7.76 8.18 -1.90
C ARG A 36 -6.73 8.97 -1.12
N LYS A 37 -6.74 8.86 0.21
CA LYS A 37 -5.77 9.52 1.08
C LYS A 37 -4.35 9.02 0.80
N TYR A 38 -4.18 7.70 0.69
CA TYR A 38 -2.89 7.09 0.40
C TYR A 38 -2.35 7.49 -0.98
N MET A 39 -3.18 7.45 -2.04
CA MET A 39 -2.79 7.88 -3.38
C MET A 39 -2.42 9.36 -3.43
N LYS A 40 -3.11 10.22 -2.66
CA LYS A 40 -2.75 11.65 -2.54
C LYS A 40 -1.41 11.84 -1.85
N SER A 41 -1.06 11.01 -0.85
CA SER A 41 0.26 11.12 -0.21
C SER A 41 1.37 10.72 -1.18
N ILE A 42 1.23 9.63 -1.92
CA ILE A 42 2.20 9.24 -2.97
C ILE A 42 2.35 10.36 -4.01
N SER A 43 1.24 10.88 -4.51
CA SER A 43 1.23 11.97 -5.50
C SER A 43 2.02 13.20 -4.99
N LYS A 44 1.82 13.56 -3.73
CA LYS A 44 2.53 14.67 -3.09
C LYS A 44 4.01 14.36 -2.89
N ASP A 45 4.32 13.16 -2.43
CA ASP A 45 5.68 12.72 -2.12
C ASP A 45 6.56 12.62 -3.38
N LEU A 46 5.95 12.35 -4.53
CA LEU A 46 6.62 12.25 -5.84
C LEU A 46 6.46 13.52 -6.69
N GLY A 47 5.65 14.49 -6.27
CA GLY A 47 5.39 15.72 -7.04
C GLY A 47 4.64 15.49 -8.36
N VAL A 48 3.79 14.45 -8.45
CA VAL A 48 3.10 14.07 -9.68
C VAL A 48 1.59 14.12 -9.57
N LYS A 49 0.91 14.16 -10.71
CA LYS A 49 -0.55 14.04 -10.81
C LYS A 49 -0.96 12.57 -10.89
N CYS A 50 -2.23 12.27 -10.63
CA CYS A 50 -2.79 10.92 -10.72
C CYS A 50 -2.57 10.27 -12.10
N SER A 51 -2.64 11.05 -13.16
CA SER A 51 -2.43 10.62 -14.54
C SER A 51 -0.99 10.19 -14.87
N TYR A 52 -0.04 10.43 -13.98
CA TYR A 52 1.33 9.96 -14.16
C TYR A 52 1.44 8.43 -14.03
N CYS A 53 0.65 7.85 -13.12
CA CYS A 53 0.65 6.41 -12.85
C CYS A 53 -0.60 5.69 -13.37
N HIS A 54 -1.72 6.39 -13.49
CA HIS A 54 -3.02 5.81 -13.79
C HIS A 54 -3.58 6.29 -15.13
N ASP A 55 -4.21 5.38 -15.85
CA ASP A 55 -5.23 5.75 -16.83
C ASP A 55 -6.39 6.41 -16.09
N MET A 56 -6.88 7.55 -16.60
CA MET A 56 -7.91 8.32 -15.91
C MET A 56 -9.32 7.80 -16.15
N ASP A 57 -9.53 7.03 -17.23
CA ASP A 57 -10.79 6.39 -17.54
C ASP A 57 -10.92 5.05 -16.79
N ASP A 58 -9.81 4.29 -16.68
CA ASP A 58 -9.78 3.06 -15.89
C ASP A 58 -8.49 2.97 -15.06
N LYS A 59 -8.56 3.39 -13.80
CA LYS A 59 -7.44 3.35 -12.86
C LYS A 59 -6.97 1.92 -12.51
N SER A 60 -7.70 0.89 -12.86
CA SER A 60 -7.32 -0.50 -12.62
C SER A 60 -6.30 -1.02 -13.64
N LEU A 61 -6.18 -0.37 -14.80
CA LEU A 61 -5.23 -0.75 -15.83
C LEU A 61 -3.79 -0.65 -15.33
N ASP A 62 -2.98 -1.59 -15.76
CA ASP A 62 -1.55 -1.58 -15.46
C ASP A 62 -0.80 -0.68 -16.44
N THR A 63 0.11 0.11 -15.87
CA THR A 63 1.06 0.92 -16.61
C THR A 63 2.48 0.60 -16.11
N PRO A 64 3.52 0.82 -16.91
CA PRO A 64 4.90 0.58 -16.46
C PRO A 64 5.26 1.35 -15.17
N VAL A 65 4.77 2.58 -15.05
CA VAL A 65 5.00 3.42 -13.86
C VAL A 65 4.29 2.85 -12.63
N LYS A 66 3.08 2.32 -12.81
CA LYS A 66 2.31 1.69 -11.74
C LYS A 66 3.01 0.42 -11.23
N GLU A 67 3.61 -0.37 -12.11
CA GLU A 67 4.39 -1.55 -11.73
C GLU A 67 5.64 -1.17 -10.93
N ILE A 68 6.41 -0.18 -11.39
CA ILE A 68 7.55 0.37 -10.65
C ILE A 68 7.10 0.87 -9.27
N THR A 69 5.97 1.57 -9.20
CA THR A 69 5.43 2.08 -7.94
C THR A 69 5.08 0.95 -6.97
N ARG A 70 4.55 -0.18 -7.45
CA ARG A 70 4.29 -1.35 -6.59
C ARG A 70 5.59 -1.89 -5.96
N GLU A 71 6.66 -1.96 -6.73
CA GLU A 71 7.97 -2.40 -6.20
C GLU A 71 8.52 -1.40 -5.16
N MET A 72 8.36 -0.10 -5.39
CA MET A 72 8.74 0.92 -4.41
C MET A 72 7.90 0.83 -3.12
N ILE A 73 6.61 0.54 -3.22
CA ILE A 73 5.74 0.29 -2.05
C ILE A 73 6.23 -0.91 -1.24
N LYS A 74 6.58 -2.01 -1.91
CA LYS A 74 7.14 -3.21 -1.26
C LYS A 74 8.45 -2.89 -0.54
N LEU A 75 9.35 -2.17 -1.22
CA LEU A 75 10.63 -1.75 -0.65
C LEU A 75 10.44 -0.87 0.60
N THR A 76 9.57 0.13 0.52
CA THR A 76 9.27 1.02 1.64
C THR A 76 8.71 0.26 2.84
N ARG A 77 7.81 -0.70 2.58
CA ARG A 77 7.24 -1.57 3.62
C ARG A 77 8.33 -2.43 4.27
N TYR A 78 9.16 -3.07 3.48
CA TYR A 78 10.28 -3.89 3.97
C TYR A 78 11.24 -3.09 4.86
N LEU A 79 11.62 -1.89 4.45
CA LEU A 79 12.48 -1.01 5.24
C LEU A 79 11.82 -0.61 6.57
N ASN A 80 10.53 -0.31 6.57
CA ASN A 80 9.79 -0.02 7.79
C ASN A 80 9.72 -1.23 8.74
N GLU A 81 9.57 -2.44 8.19
CA GLU A 81 9.59 -3.68 8.98
C GLU A 81 10.97 -3.90 9.62
N LEU A 82 12.06 -3.71 8.88
CA LEU A 82 13.42 -3.80 9.42
C LEU A 82 13.67 -2.80 10.56
N LEU A 83 13.24 -1.55 10.39
CA LEU A 83 13.38 -0.53 11.42
C LEU A 83 12.56 -0.85 12.68
N ASN A 84 11.38 -1.43 12.50
CA ASN A 84 10.52 -1.81 13.62
C ASN A 84 10.95 -3.11 14.32
N SER A 85 11.65 -4.01 13.63
CA SER A 85 12.12 -5.28 14.20
C SER A 85 13.34 -5.08 15.11
N ASN A 86 14.15 -4.07 14.84
CA ASN A 86 15.35 -3.72 15.64
C ASN A 86 15.02 -2.89 16.89
N LYS A 87 14.01 -3.28 17.65
CA LYS A 87 13.54 -2.59 18.88
C LYS A 87 14.58 -2.54 20.04
N LYS A 88 15.85 -2.80 19.78
CA LYS A 88 16.91 -2.73 20.79
C LYS A 88 17.41 -1.32 21.06
N ASP A 89 17.00 -0.35 20.25
CA ASP A 89 17.43 1.02 20.44
C ASP A 89 16.48 1.75 21.37
N THR A 90 17.04 2.15 22.51
CA THR A 90 16.45 3.01 23.55
C THR A 90 16.08 4.42 23.04
N ILE A 91 16.29 4.69 21.76
CA ILE A 91 15.93 5.94 21.12
C ILE A 91 14.49 5.80 20.62
N ASN A 92 13.59 6.47 21.31
CA ASN A 92 12.15 6.47 21.05
C ASN A 92 11.78 7.23 19.74
N HIS A 93 12.54 6.98 18.67
CA HIS A 93 12.28 7.51 17.36
C HIS A 93 11.43 6.52 16.56
N LYS A 94 10.15 6.85 16.44
CA LYS A 94 9.24 6.19 15.52
C LYS A 94 9.57 6.61 14.09
N THR A 95 10.72 6.13 13.60
CA THR A 95 11.16 6.40 12.24
C THR A 95 10.23 5.70 11.28
N HIS A 96 9.59 6.46 10.40
CA HIS A 96 8.74 5.94 9.35
C HIS A 96 9.27 6.41 8.00
N ILE A 97 9.61 5.44 7.15
CA ILE A 97 10.04 5.71 5.77
C ILE A 97 8.79 5.81 4.89
N SER A 98 8.67 6.92 4.20
CA SER A 98 7.67 7.14 3.14
C SER A 98 8.36 7.36 1.79
N CYS A 99 7.58 7.53 0.73
CA CYS A 99 8.12 7.91 -0.57
C CYS A 99 8.89 9.24 -0.50
N TRP A 100 8.42 10.18 0.31
CA TRP A 100 9.10 11.46 0.55
C TRP A 100 10.53 11.30 1.05
N THR A 101 10.80 10.29 1.89
CA THR A 101 12.12 10.08 2.52
C THR A 101 13.26 10.00 1.50
N CYS A 102 13.00 9.50 0.30
CA CYS A 102 13.98 9.36 -0.77
C CYS A 102 13.71 10.31 -1.95
N HIS A 103 12.45 10.65 -2.20
CA HIS A 103 12.04 11.34 -3.42
C HIS A 103 11.93 12.88 -3.29
N TYR A 104 11.64 13.39 -2.10
CA TYR A 104 11.57 14.85 -1.86
C TYR A 104 10.71 15.64 -2.87
N GLY A 105 9.60 15.07 -3.32
CA GLY A 105 8.72 15.69 -4.32
C GLY A 105 9.18 15.52 -5.77
N ASN A 106 10.05 14.54 -6.06
CA ASN A 106 10.53 14.23 -7.41
C ASN A 106 10.34 12.74 -7.71
N THR A 107 10.14 12.41 -8.99
CA THR A 107 9.99 11.02 -9.43
C THR A 107 11.28 10.21 -9.34
N GLN A 108 12.42 10.87 -9.35
CA GLN A 108 13.74 10.25 -9.20
C GLN A 108 14.42 10.80 -7.94
N PRO A 109 14.85 9.93 -7.03
CA PRO A 109 15.70 10.32 -5.92
C PRO A 109 17.03 10.91 -6.42
N ALA A 110 17.60 11.86 -5.68
CA ALA A 110 18.94 12.30 -5.97
C ALA A 110 19.94 11.15 -5.77
N SER A 111 20.60 10.73 -6.82
CA SER A 111 21.58 9.64 -6.80
C SER A 111 23.01 10.13 -6.52
N ILE A 112 23.24 11.43 -6.63
CA ILE A 112 24.56 12.06 -6.46
C ILE A 112 24.42 13.19 -5.44
N ARG A 113 25.36 13.26 -4.51
CA ARG A 113 25.47 14.40 -3.60
C ARG A 113 25.81 15.65 -4.43
N PRO A 114 25.11 16.78 -4.26
CA PRO A 114 25.56 18.04 -4.87
C PRO A 114 26.99 18.33 -4.46
N GLU A 115 27.82 18.69 -5.40
CA GLU A 115 29.19 19.16 -5.10
C GLU A 115 29.07 20.50 -4.37
N GLU A 116 29.88 20.65 -3.28
CA GLU A 116 29.93 21.88 -2.48
C GLU A 116 30.64 23.02 -3.27
#